data_9d85a323e741012beb72ed73f7351310
#
_entry.id   9d85a323e741012beb72ed73f7351310
#
_cell.length_a   1.000
_cell.length_b   1.000
_cell.length_c   1.000
_cell.angle_alpha   90.00
_cell.angle_beta   90.00
_cell.angle_gamma   90.00
#
_symmetry.space_group_name_H-M   'P 1'
#
loop_
_entity.id
_entity.type
_entity.pdbx_description
1 polymer ?
#
loop_
_entity_poly.entity_id
_entity_poly.type
_entity_poly.pdbx_seq_one_letter_code
_entity_poly.pdbx_strand_id
1 'polypeptide(L)'
;MSTQLEINESIIKYLQDKGYRSDPIVDQLEKETLSLGSVAQMQIAKEQGQFLEIITKISRSTNCLEIGRFTGLSTLFIARGLSPKGKITTVDNSEEFLGLAEKYWVLDNVNSK
;
A
#
# COMPACT_ATOMS: atom_id res chain seq x y z
N MET A 1 34.03 5.28 -4.57
CA MET A 1 33.23 4.04 -4.68
C MET A 1 32.16 4.06 -3.61
N SER A 2 30.89 3.94 -4.02
CA SER A 2 29.80 3.90 -3.05
C SER A 2 29.65 2.47 -2.51
N THR A 3 29.50 2.35 -1.21
CA THR A 3 29.18 1.08 -0.55
C THR A 3 27.66 0.98 -0.41
N GLN A 4 27.06 -0.05 -0.96
CA GLN A 4 25.63 -0.29 -0.78
C GLN A 4 25.39 -0.95 0.58
N LEU A 5 24.34 -0.52 1.23
CA LEU A 5 23.90 -1.11 2.48
C LEU A 5 23.21 -2.45 2.21
N GLU A 6 23.64 -3.51 2.89
CA GLU A 6 22.95 -4.77 2.85
C GLU A 6 21.65 -4.68 3.68
N ILE A 7 20.51 -4.95 3.05
CA ILE A 7 19.22 -4.93 3.73
C ILE A 7 18.99 -6.31 4.34
N ASN A 8 18.93 -6.36 5.67
CA ASN A 8 18.70 -7.56 6.45
C ASN A 8 17.50 -7.39 7.39
N GLU A 9 17.13 -8.43 8.10
CA GLU A 9 15.99 -8.42 9.03
C GLU A 9 16.08 -7.33 10.10
N SER A 10 17.29 -7.07 10.60
CA SER A 10 17.54 -6.04 11.61
C SER A 10 17.21 -4.64 11.10
N ILE A 11 17.60 -4.35 9.86
CA ILE A 11 17.29 -3.05 9.21
C ILE A 11 15.79 -2.94 8.93
N ILE A 12 15.17 -4.00 8.42
CA ILE A 12 13.72 -4.02 8.16
C ILE A 12 12.96 -3.79 9.46
N LYS A 13 13.34 -4.46 10.54
CA LYS A 13 12.73 -4.26 11.86
C LYS A 13 12.88 -2.83 12.33
N TYR A 14 14.05 -2.25 12.19
CA TYR A 14 14.30 -0.85 12.54
C TYR A 14 13.38 0.11 11.77
N LEU A 15 13.25 -0.09 10.46
CA LEU A 15 12.37 0.71 9.61
C LEU A 15 10.92 0.61 10.07
N GLN A 16 10.44 -0.57 10.39
CA GLN A 16 9.07 -0.80 10.85
C GLN A 16 8.84 -0.22 12.25
N ASP A 17 9.81 -0.37 13.16
CA ASP A 17 9.67 0.14 14.54
C ASP A 17 9.76 1.66 14.63
N LYS A 18 10.56 2.30 13.77
CA LYS A 18 10.86 3.73 13.86
C LYS A 18 10.26 4.57 12.73
N GLY A 19 10.15 4.01 11.55
CA GLY A 19 9.70 4.71 10.35
C GLY A 19 8.26 4.44 9.94
N TYR A 20 7.61 3.45 10.55
CA TYR A 20 6.24 3.09 10.23
C TYR A 20 5.29 3.49 11.37
N ARG A 21 4.18 4.16 11.00
CA ARG A 21 3.11 4.47 11.94
C ARG A 21 2.11 3.33 11.97
N SER A 22 1.88 2.76 13.16
CA SER A 22 0.91 1.68 13.35
C SER A 22 -0.48 2.07 12.81
N ASP A 23 -1.10 1.15 12.09
CA ASP A 23 -2.38 1.37 11.41
C ASP A 23 -3.19 0.06 11.43
N PRO A 24 -4.28 0.02 12.20
CA PRO A 24 -5.08 -1.21 12.33
C PRO A 24 -5.67 -1.71 11.01
N ILE A 25 -6.07 -0.82 10.11
CA ILE A 25 -6.65 -1.20 8.81
C ILE A 25 -5.59 -1.86 7.94
N VAL A 26 -4.42 -1.24 7.85
CA VAL A 26 -3.28 -1.79 7.10
C VAL A 26 -2.83 -3.13 7.69
N ASP A 27 -2.72 -3.21 9.00
CA ASP A 27 -2.28 -4.43 9.68
C ASP A 27 -3.26 -5.58 9.46
N GLN A 28 -4.57 -5.31 9.44
CA GLN A 28 -5.58 -6.31 9.11
C GLN A 28 -5.52 -6.76 7.66
N LEU A 29 -5.38 -5.83 6.73
CA LEU A 29 -5.24 -6.16 5.31
C LEU A 29 -3.99 -7.00 5.07
N GLU A 30 -2.87 -6.63 5.68
CA GLU A 30 -1.63 -7.40 5.60
C GLU A 30 -1.85 -8.83 6.12
N LYS A 31 -2.50 -8.97 7.27
CA LYS A 31 -2.79 -10.27 7.87
C LYS A 31 -3.69 -11.14 6.99
N GLU A 32 -4.77 -10.57 6.45
CA GLU A 32 -5.65 -11.33 5.54
C GLU A 32 -4.91 -11.72 4.25
N THR A 33 -4.07 -10.83 3.71
CA THR A 33 -3.27 -11.13 2.54
C THR A 33 -2.29 -12.28 2.82
N LEU A 34 -1.62 -12.28 3.97
CA LEU A 34 -0.71 -13.36 4.36
C LEU A 34 -1.42 -14.71 4.43
N SER A 35 -2.71 -14.75 4.80
CA SER A 35 -3.49 -15.98 4.85
C SER A 35 -3.76 -16.59 3.47
N LEU A 36 -3.53 -15.85 2.38
CA LEU A 36 -3.69 -16.35 1.01
C LEU A 36 -2.56 -17.29 0.57
N GLY A 37 -1.52 -17.45 1.37
CA GLY A 37 -0.40 -18.34 1.08
C GLY A 37 0.71 -17.69 0.26
N SER A 38 1.29 -18.44 -0.68
CA SER A 38 2.48 -17.99 -1.44
C SER A 38 2.26 -16.73 -2.28
N VAL A 39 1.04 -16.47 -2.73
CA VAL A 39 0.72 -15.27 -3.51
C VAL A 39 0.88 -13.98 -2.70
N ALA A 40 0.91 -14.07 -1.37
CA ALA A 40 1.12 -12.91 -0.50
C ALA A 40 2.44 -12.18 -0.76
N GLN A 41 3.41 -12.83 -1.39
CA GLN A 41 4.67 -12.20 -1.79
C GLN A 41 4.49 -11.05 -2.79
N MET A 42 3.35 -10.97 -3.47
CA MET A 42 3.06 -9.87 -4.38
C MET A 42 2.69 -8.56 -3.67
N GLN A 43 2.40 -8.62 -2.37
CA GLN A 43 2.05 -7.43 -1.61
C GLN A 43 3.30 -6.58 -1.33
N ILE A 44 3.15 -5.27 -1.47
CA ILE A 44 4.22 -4.34 -1.06
C ILE A 44 4.39 -4.36 0.47
N ALA A 45 5.56 -3.96 0.93
CA ALA A 45 5.76 -3.73 2.35
C ALA A 45 4.99 -2.50 2.83
N LYS A 46 4.50 -2.52 4.06
CA LYS A 46 3.72 -1.40 4.62
C LYS A 46 4.52 -0.10 4.72
N GLU A 47 5.81 -0.17 5.00
CA GLU A 47 6.69 1.00 4.98
C GLU A 47 6.86 1.58 3.58
N GLN A 48 6.85 0.76 2.54
CA GLN A 48 6.80 1.23 1.15
C GLN A 48 5.47 1.92 0.84
N GLY A 49 4.37 1.37 1.34
CA GLY A 49 3.05 1.98 1.20
C GLY A 49 3.00 3.36 1.83
N GLN A 50 3.52 3.51 3.04
CA GLN A 50 3.60 4.80 3.71
C GLN A 50 4.43 5.81 2.90
N PHE A 51 5.52 5.36 2.30
CA PHE A 51 6.32 6.21 1.40
C PHE A 51 5.52 6.66 0.18
N LEU A 52 4.74 5.77 -0.43
CA LEU A 52 3.85 6.12 -1.55
C LEU A 52 2.81 7.17 -1.15
N GLU A 53 2.24 7.07 0.03
CA GLU A 53 1.32 8.09 0.56
C GLU A 53 2.00 9.45 0.66
N ILE A 54 3.20 9.49 1.24
CA ILE A 54 3.96 10.73 1.42
C ILE A 54 4.30 11.36 0.05
N ILE A 55 4.79 10.58 -0.90
CA ILE A 55 5.13 11.06 -2.24
C ILE A 55 3.89 11.61 -2.95
N THR A 56 2.76 10.93 -2.82
CA THR A 56 1.49 11.39 -3.41
C THR A 56 1.07 12.74 -2.82
N LYS A 57 1.21 12.92 -1.51
CA LYS A 57 0.92 14.20 -0.84
C LYS A 57 1.88 15.31 -1.29
N ILE A 58 3.17 15.05 -1.28
CA ILE A 58 4.19 16.03 -1.67
C ILE A 58 4.02 16.49 -3.11
N SER A 59 3.74 15.56 -4.02
CA SER A 59 3.55 15.86 -5.45
C SER A 59 2.23 16.57 -5.72
N ARG A 60 1.32 16.64 -4.75
CA ARG A 60 -0.04 17.19 -4.92
C ARG A 60 -0.78 16.55 -6.10
N SER A 61 -0.56 15.27 -6.29
CA SER A 61 -1.18 14.53 -7.39
C SER A 61 -2.70 14.55 -7.27
N THR A 62 -3.36 14.75 -8.39
CA THR A 62 -4.83 14.74 -8.48
C THR A 62 -5.35 13.53 -9.24
N ASN A 63 -4.50 12.94 -10.07
CA ASN A 63 -4.83 11.74 -10.83
C ASN A 63 -3.63 10.79 -10.76
N CYS A 64 -3.88 9.57 -10.31
CA CYS A 64 -2.88 8.51 -10.26
C CYS A 64 -3.32 7.31 -11.08
N LEU A 65 -2.36 6.64 -11.68
CA LEU A 65 -2.58 5.36 -12.36
C LEU A 65 -1.70 4.30 -11.69
N GLU A 66 -2.33 3.20 -11.31
CA GLU A 66 -1.64 2.04 -10.77
C GLU A 66 -1.85 0.85 -11.69
N ILE A 67 -0.77 0.16 -12.03
CA ILE A 67 -0.81 -1.09 -12.81
C ILE A 67 -0.39 -2.23 -11.88
N GLY A 68 -1.33 -3.15 -11.63
CA GLY A 68 -1.14 -4.21 -10.64
C GLY A 68 -1.65 -3.79 -9.26
N ARG A 69 -2.81 -4.31 -8.90
CA ARG A 69 -3.54 -3.94 -7.67
C ARG A 69 -3.36 -4.97 -6.56
N PHE A 70 -3.38 -6.24 -6.90
CA PHE A 70 -3.40 -7.38 -5.98
C PHE A 70 -4.49 -7.22 -4.92
N THR A 71 -4.15 -7.15 -3.63
CA THR A 71 -5.13 -6.98 -2.53
C THR A 71 -5.39 -5.52 -2.17
N GLY A 72 -4.82 -4.58 -2.93
CA GLY A 72 -5.16 -3.16 -2.86
C GLY A 72 -4.43 -2.35 -1.79
N LEU A 73 -3.33 -2.85 -1.22
CA LEU A 73 -2.60 -2.13 -0.18
C LEU A 73 -1.93 -0.86 -0.72
N SER A 74 -1.21 -0.96 -1.85
CA SER A 74 -0.60 0.22 -2.47
C SER A 74 -1.66 1.22 -2.92
N THR A 75 -2.77 0.73 -3.47
CA THR A 75 -3.91 1.57 -3.86
C THR A 75 -4.43 2.38 -2.68
N LEU A 76 -4.60 1.73 -1.54
CA LEU A 76 -5.09 2.34 -0.30
C LEU A 76 -4.17 3.49 0.14
N PHE A 77 -2.87 3.27 0.16
CA PHE A 77 -1.90 4.30 0.56
C PHE A 77 -1.86 5.48 -0.43
N ILE A 78 -1.89 5.21 -1.73
CA ILE A 78 -1.94 6.26 -2.75
C ILE A 78 -3.22 7.08 -2.61
N ALA A 79 -4.37 6.40 -2.44
CA ALA A 79 -5.65 7.08 -2.23
C ALA A 79 -5.65 7.98 -1.00
N ARG A 80 -5.04 7.56 0.10
CA ARG A 80 -4.85 8.39 1.29
C ARG A 80 -4.03 9.65 1.00
N GLY A 81 -3.04 9.54 0.12
CA GLY A 81 -2.17 10.65 -0.26
C GLY A 81 -2.86 11.66 -1.19
N LEU A 82 -3.90 11.27 -1.90
CA LEU A 82 -4.64 12.14 -2.80
C LEU A 82 -5.48 13.16 -2.03
N SER A 83 -5.68 14.34 -2.66
CA SER A 83 -6.65 15.31 -2.16
C SER A 83 -8.07 14.71 -2.16
N PRO A 84 -9.05 15.32 -1.43
CA PRO A 84 -10.43 14.81 -1.44
C PRO A 84 -11.07 14.70 -2.82
N LYS A 85 -10.63 15.52 -3.78
CA LYS A 85 -11.09 15.47 -5.17
C LYS A 85 -10.20 14.62 -6.08
N GLY A 86 -9.14 14.06 -5.55
CA GLY A 86 -8.21 13.23 -6.28
C GLY A 86 -8.83 11.89 -6.69
N LYS A 87 -8.28 11.30 -7.75
CA LYS A 87 -8.72 10.00 -8.28
C LYS A 87 -7.51 9.09 -8.53
N ILE A 88 -7.68 7.84 -8.19
CA ILE A 88 -6.76 6.78 -8.59
C ILE A 88 -7.49 5.81 -9.50
N THR A 89 -6.86 5.50 -10.63
CA THR A 89 -7.29 4.41 -11.50
C THR A 89 -6.34 3.25 -11.28
N THR A 90 -6.84 2.13 -10.82
CA THR A 90 -6.04 0.93 -10.61
C THR A 90 -6.52 -0.16 -11.56
N VAL A 91 -5.57 -0.79 -12.26
CA VAL A 91 -5.86 -1.85 -13.23
C VAL A 91 -5.13 -3.12 -12.84
N ASP A 92 -5.76 -4.25 -13.12
CA ASP A 92 -5.20 -5.56 -12.86
C ASP A 92 -5.73 -6.54 -13.91
N ASN A 93 -4.98 -7.60 -14.17
CA ASN A 93 -5.39 -8.66 -15.09
C ASN A 93 -6.26 -9.73 -14.40
N SER A 94 -6.54 -9.58 -13.11
CA SER A 94 -7.34 -10.51 -12.33
C SER A 94 -8.28 -9.75 -11.40
N GLU A 95 -9.50 -10.26 -11.26
CA GLU A 95 -10.48 -9.75 -10.29
C GLU A 95 -10.54 -10.61 -9.02
N GLU A 96 -9.69 -11.63 -8.92
CA GLU A 96 -9.73 -12.62 -7.83
C GLU A 96 -9.68 -11.97 -6.45
N PHE A 97 -8.87 -10.92 -6.28
CA PHE A 97 -8.67 -10.27 -4.98
C PHE A 97 -9.38 -8.92 -4.86
N LEU A 98 -10.23 -8.56 -5.83
CA LEU A 98 -10.90 -7.27 -5.84
C LEU A 98 -11.83 -7.09 -4.62
N GLY A 99 -12.57 -8.13 -4.25
CA GLY A 99 -13.47 -8.08 -3.10
C GLY A 99 -12.74 -7.78 -1.79
N LEU A 100 -11.56 -8.38 -1.59
CA LEU A 100 -10.71 -8.10 -0.43
C LEU A 100 -10.22 -6.65 -0.45
N ALA A 101 -9.76 -6.17 -1.58
CA ALA A 101 -9.31 -4.78 -1.73
C ALA A 101 -10.44 -3.79 -1.42
N GLU A 102 -11.60 -3.97 -2.02
CA GLU A 102 -12.77 -3.10 -1.81
C GLU A 102 -13.21 -3.04 -0.36
N LYS A 103 -13.18 -4.17 0.35
CA LYS A 103 -13.49 -4.23 1.78
C LYS A 103 -12.66 -3.23 2.58
N TYR A 104 -11.36 -3.19 2.35
CA TYR A 104 -10.47 -2.30 3.09
C TYR A 104 -10.50 -0.86 2.60
N TRP A 105 -10.74 -0.63 1.32
CA TRP A 105 -10.95 0.73 0.81
C TRP A 105 -12.21 1.37 1.41
N VAL A 106 -13.28 0.60 1.58
CA VAL A 106 -14.50 1.08 2.25
C VAL A 106 -14.23 1.36 3.73
N LEU A 107 -13.56 0.45 4.44
CA LEU A 107 -13.22 0.65 5.84
C LEU A 107 -12.39 1.92 6.07
N ASP A 108 -11.53 2.25 5.12
CA ASP A 108 -10.65 3.43 5.19
C ASP A 108 -11.29 4.69 4.58
N ASN A 109 -12.51 4.61 4.07
CA ASN A 109 -13.23 5.70 3.41
C ASN A 109 -12.50 6.29 2.18
N VAL A 110 -11.77 5.48 1.43
CA VAL A 110 -11.09 5.90 0.21
C VAL A 110 -11.73 5.37 -1.07
N ASN A 111 -12.80 4.59 -0.94
CA ASN A 111 -13.46 3.95 -2.08
C ASN A 111 -14.13 4.92 -3.06
N SER A 112 -14.26 6.20 -2.71
CA SER A 112 -14.77 7.26 -3.60
C SER A 112 -13.69 7.87 -4.48
N LYS A 113 -12.45 7.57 -4.25
CA LYS A 113 -11.30 8.09 -4.99
C LYS A 113 -10.88 7.15 -6.10
#